data_81911f0e16807284e4486db4b158d138
#
_entry.id   81911f0e16807284e4486db4b158d138
#
_cell.length_a   1.000
_cell.length_b   1.000
_cell.length_c   1.000
_cell.angle_alpha   90.00
_cell.angle_beta   90.00
_cell.angle_gamma   90.00
#
_symmetry.space_group_name_H-M   'P 1'
#
loop_
_entity.id
_entity.type
_entity.pdbx_description
1 polymer ?
#
loop_
_entity_poly.entity_id
_entity_poly.type
_entity_poly.pdbx_seq_one_letter_code
_entity_poly.pdbx_strand_id
1 'polypeptide(L)'
;NETGGRAVRIWDKLSAHEAYIIALYRHRCKAILNMEKMVSDYSESIRSNMGSIGDGSKIVSCRNIRNVRIGPHTRIDGAINLYEGSINSCAEDPVFIGPGVIMEYFIVCSGSIVTESTLIDKCFIGQGCVLAKHYSAENSLFFANCGGYHGEACSIFAGPYTVTHHKSTLLIAGIFSFMNAGSGSNQSNHMYKLGPIHQGIMERGSKTTSDSYVLWPARIGPYTLIMGRHVKNMDTSSLPFSYLI
;
A
#
# COMPACT_ATOMS: atom_id res chain seq x y z
N ASN A 1 -7.22 -6.69 4.82
CA ASN A 1 -7.42 -7.90 5.62
C ASN A 1 -7.17 -9.12 4.74
N GLU A 2 -6.19 -9.96 5.07
CA GLU A 2 -5.77 -11.16 4.31
C GLU A 2 -6.93 -12.13 4.02
N THR A 3 -7.95 -12.12 4.83
CA THR A 3 -9.09 -13.03 4.71
C THR A 3 -10.28 -12.40 4.00
N GLY A 4 -10.12 -11.21 3.48
CA GLY A 4 -11.19 -10.46 2.84
C GLY A 4 -12.08 -9.71 3.83
N GLY A 5 -13.22 -9.20 3.34
CA GLY A 5 -14.21 -8.48 4.13
C GLY A 5 -13.99 -6.98 4.26
N ARG A 6 -12.82 -6.46 3.90
CA ARG A 6 -12.52 -5.02 3.80
C ARG A 6 -11.83 -4.64 2.50
N ALA A 7 -12.16 -5.35 1.44
CA ALA A 7 -11.63 -5.04 0.13
C ALA A 7 -12.01 -3.62 -0.29
N VAL A 8 -11.04 -2.91 -0.84
CA VAL A 8 -11.23 -1.61 -1.48
C VAL A 8 -10.86 -1.78 -2.94
N ARG A 9 -11.80 -1.48 -3.84
CA ARG A 9 -11.50 -1.49 -5.27
C ARG A 9 -10.52 -0.38 -5.59
N ILE A 10 -9.42 -0.70 -6.24
CA ILE A 10 -8.46 0.30 -6.69
C ILE A 10 -8.94 0.94 -8.00
N TRP A 11 -8.73 2.23 -8.14
CA TRP A 11 -9.03 3.03 -9.31
C TRP A 11 -8.13 4.26 -9.37
N ASP A 12 -8.02 4.91 -10.50
CA ASP A 12 -6.98 5.92 -10.77
C ASP A 12 -7.07 7.20 -9.93
N LYS A 13 -8.24 7.50 -9.36
CA LYS A 13 -8.46 8.67 -8.49
C LYS A 13 -8.69 8.32 -7.03
N LEU A 14 -8.37 7.08 -6.63
CA LEU A 14 -8.57 6.63 -5.25
C LEU A 14 -7.83 7.53 -4.26
N SER A 15 -8.57 8.12 -3.33
CA SER A 15 -8.02 8.89 -2.22
C SER A 15 -7.97 8.07 -0.93
N ALA A 16 -7.07 8.48 -0.01
CA ALA A 16 -6.99 7.86 1.31
C ALA A 16 -8.30 7.99 2.10
N HIS A 17 -9.03 9.08 1.91
CA HIS A 17 -10.31 9.33 2.57
C HIS A 17 -11.39 8.34 2.11
N GLU A 18 -11.53 8.16 0.80
CA GLU A 18 -12.48 7.21 0.23
C GLU A 18 -12.16 5.78 0.62
N ALA A 19 -10.91 5.38 0.50
CA ALA A 19 -10.45 4.06 0.91
C ALA A 19 -10.71 3.81 2.41
N TYR A 20 -10.47 4.80 3.26
CA TYR A 20 -10.76 4.74 4.70
C TYR A 20 -12.25 4.53 4.97
N ILE A 21 -13.12 5.31 4.32
CA ILE A 21 -14.57 5.18 4.47
C ILE A 21 -15.02 3.80 4.00
N ILE A 22 -14.60 3.36 2.83
CA ILE A 22 -14.97 2.04 2.28
C ILE A 22 -14.48 0.92 3.20
N ALA A 23 -13.29 0.99 3.74
CA ALA A 23 -12.73 -0.07 4.58
C ALA A 23 -13.37 -0.13 5.98
N LEU A 24 -13.63 1.02 6.62
CA LEU A 24 -13.99 1.07 8.04
C LEU A 24 -15.47 1.32 8.33
N TYR A 25 -16.21 1.93 7.39
CA TYR A 25 -17.61 2.25 7.60
C TYR A 25 -18.57 1.20 7.00
N ARG A 26 -18.14 -0.06 6.92
CA ARG A 26 -18.92 -1.18 6.36
C ARG A 26 -20.29 -1.38 7.00
N HIS A 27 -20.48 -0.95 8.24
CA HIS A 27 -21.78 -0.93 8.91
C HIS A 27 -22.79 0.05 8.25
N ARG A 28 -22.33 0.99 7.44
CA ARG A 28 -23.14 1.90 6.63
C ARG A 28 -23.41 1.32 5.23
N CYS A 29 -23.91 0.10 5.17
CA CYS A 29 -24.01 -0.72 3.96
C CYS A 29 -24.50 0.06 2.73
N LYS A 30 -25.59 0.84 2.85
CA LYS A 30 -26.15 1.60 1.72
C LYS A 30 -25.20 2.66 1.17
N ALA A 31 -24.49 3.36 2.06
CA ALA A 31 -23.50 4.38 1.65
C ALA A 31 -22.31 3.72 0.94
N ILE A 32 -21.80 2.63 1.48
CA ILE A 32 -20.68 1.90 0.87
C ILE A 32 -21.06 1.32 -0.48
N LEU A 33 -22.22 0.69 -0.61
CA LEU A 33 -22.69 0.16 -1.90
C LEU A 33 -22.86 1.28 -2.95
N ASN A 34 -23.34 2.46 -2.55
CA ASN A 34 -23.42 3.59 -3.47
C ASN A 34 -22.04 4.09 -3.91
N MET A 35 -21.06 4.18 -3.00
CA MET A 35 -19.69 4.55 -3.34
C MET A 35 -19.05 3.51 -4.27
N GLU A 36 -19.18 2.24 -3.96
CA GLU A 36 -18.66 1.14 -4.80
C GLU A 36 -19.31 1.16 -6.20
N LYS A 37 -20.60 1.48 -6.28
CA LYS A 37 -21.28 1.64 -7.55
C LYS A 37 -20.73 2.83 -8.35
N MET A 38 -20.56 4.00 -7.74
CA MET A 38 -19.97 5.18 -8.40
C MET A 38 -18.58 4.88 -8.96
N VAL A 39 -17.72 4.20 -8.18
CA VAL A 39 -16.39 3.77 -8.62
C VAL A 39 -16.50 2.80 -9.80
N SER A 40 -17.45 1.86 -9.74
CA SER A 40 -17.68 0.89 -10.81
C SER A 40 -18.13 1.58 -12.10
N ASP A 41 -19.14 2.44 -12.00
CA ASP A 41 -19.68 3.17 -13.15
C ASP A 41 -18.59 4.05 -13.81
N TYR A 42 -17.78 4.73 -13.03
CA TYR A 42 -16.65 5.50 -13.53
C TYR A 42 -15.61 4.60 -14.21
N SER A 43 -15.20 3.51 -13.55
CA SER A 43 -14.19 2.60 -14.09
C SER A 43 -14.61 1.99 -15.43
N GLU A 44 -15.89 1.62 -15.56
CA GLU A 44 -16.43 1.12 -16.82
C GLU A 44 -16.46 2.22 -17.91
N SER A 45 -16.70 3.49 -17.55
CA SER A 45 -16.73 4.59 -18.51
C SER A 45 -15.37 4.91 -19.15
N ILE A 46 -14.28 4.57 -18.46
CA ILE A 46 -12.90 4.80 -18.93
C ILE A 46 -12.20 3.52 -19.38
N ARG A 47 -12.88 2.38 -19.30
CA ARG A 47 -12.32 1.08 -19.65
C ARG A 47 -11.90 1.05 -21.12
N SER A 48 -10.72 0.49 -21.39
CA SER A 48 -10.22 0.23 -22.72
C SER A 48 -9.75 -1.21 -22.85
N ASN A 49 -9.95 -1.79 -24.02
CA ASN A 49 -9.43 -3.12 -24.37
C ASN A 49 -7.97 -3.08 -24.87
N MET A 50 -7.39 -1.89 -24.95
CA MET A 50 -6.02 -1.67 -25.43
C MET A 50 -5.21 -0.92 -24.38
N GLY A 51 -3.96 -1.32 -24.21
CA GLY A 51 -2.97 -0.50 -23.55
C GLY A 51 -2.67 0.76 -24.36
N SER A 52 -2.16 1.79 -23.70
CA SER A 52 -1.74 3.03 -24.36
C SER A 52 -0.41 3.53 -23.80
N ILE A 53 0.32 4.25 -24.60
CA ILE A 53 1.59 4.90 -24.21
C ILE A 53 1.42 6.40 -24.45
N GLY A 54 1.54 7.17 -23.37
CA GLY A 54 1.46 8.63 -23.40
C GLY A 54 2.71 9.28 -23.98
N ASP A 55 2.57 10.51 -24.42
CA ASP A 55 3.64 11.28 -25.07
C ASP A 55 4.83 11.49 -24.12
N GLY A 56 6.04 11.55 -24.67
CA GLY A 56 7.26 11.76 -23.92
C GLY A 56 7.70 10.57 -23.04
N SER A 57 7.01 9.45 -23.12
CA SER A 57 7.36 8.25 -22.35
C SER A 57 8.60 7.57 -22.94
N LYS A 58 9.43 6.98 -22.07
CA LYS A 58 10.64 6.26 -22.43
C LYS A 58 10.60 4.84 -21.87
N ILE A 59 10.63 3.84 -22.74
CA ILE A 59 10.62 2.42 -22.39
C ILE A 59 11.88 1.77 -22.93
N VAL A 60 12.72 1.22 -22.05
CA VAL A 60 14.02 0.67 -22.40
C VAL A 60 14.23 -0.67 -21.72
N SER A 61 14.77 -1.63 -22.45
CA SER A 61 15.21 -2.94 -21.93
C SER A 61 14.17 -3.71 -21.11
N CYS A 62 12.87 -3.52 -21.39
CA CYS A 62 11.79 -4.21 -20.72
C CYS A 62 11.52 -5.57 -21.38
N ARG A 63 11.21 -6.58 -20.56
CA ARG A 63 10.94 -7.93 -21.06
C ARG A 63 9.49 -8.11 -21.49
N ASN A 64 8.54 -7.71 -20.64
CA ASN A 64 7.12 -7.86 -20.91
C ASN A 64 6.30 -6.69 -20.35
N ILE A 65 5.52 -6.06 -21.22
CA ILE A 65 4.52 -5.06 -20.86
C ILE A 65 3.24 -5.44 -21.59
N ARG A 66 2.21 -5.78 -20.85
CA ARG A 66 0.97 -6.27 -21.41
C ARG A 66 -0.23 -5.66 -20.72
N ASN A 67 -1.12 -5.08 -21.53
CA ASN A 67 -2.37 -4.48 -21.06
C ASN A 67 -2.18 -3.40 -19.99
N VAL A 68 -1.22 -2.49 -20.25
CA VAL A 68 -0.86 -1.40 -19.34
C VAL A 68 -1.15 -0.06 -20.00
N ARG A 69 -1.87 0.81 -19.29
CA ARG A 69 -1.98 2.22 -19.64
C ARG A 69 -0.77 2.96 -19.08
N ILE A 70 0.07 3.47 -19.94
CA ILE A 70 1.27 4.23 -19.57
C ILE A 70 0.99 5.71 -19.80
N GLY A 71 0.95 6.50 -18.74
CA GLY A 71 0.76 7.95 -18.77
C GLY A 71 1.96 8.69 -19.38
N PRO A 72 1.80 9.98 -19.72
CA PRO A 72 2.84 10.76 -20.37
C PRO A 72 4.10 10.90 -19.50
N HIS A 73 5.24 11.08 -20.14
CA HIS A 73 6.56 11.25 -19.52
C HIS A 73 7.01 10.12 -18.58
N THR A 74 6.32 8.98 -18.59
CA THR A 74 6.73 7.80 -17.80
C THR A 74 8.09 7.29 -18.27
N ARG A 75 8.97 6.95 -17.33
CA ARG A 75 10.21 6.24 -17.63
C ARG A 75 10.13 4.81 -17.09
N ILE A 76 10.30 3.82 -17.99
CA ILE A 76 10.40 2.40 -17.65
C ILE A 76 11.74 1.88 -18.15
N ASP A 77 12.57 1.36 -17.27
CA ASP A 77 13.92 0.92 -17.61
C ASP A 77 14.23 -0.43 -16.93
N GLY A 78 14.28 -1.50 -17.74
CA GLY A 78 14.65 -2.83 -17.29
C GLY A 78 13.57 -3.59 -16.48
N ALA A 79 12.31 -3.23 -16.59
CA ALA A 79 11.22 -3.97 -15.95
C ALA A 79 11.08 -5.38 -16.54
N ILE A 80 10.84 -6.38 -15.68
CA ILE A 80 10.67 -7.78 -16.10
C ILE A 80 9.23 -8.04 -16.55
N ASN A 81 8.24 -7.65 -15.77
CA ASN A 81 6.84 -7.89 -16.09
C ASN A 81 5.95 -6.78 -15.58
N LEU A 82 5.19 -6.17 -16.47
CA LEU A 82 4.12 -5.24 -16.13
C LEU A 82 2.84 -5.76 -16.77
N TYR A 83 1.86 -6.15 -15.96
CA TYR A 83 0.65 -6.79 -16.43
C TYR A 83 -0.60 -6.18 -15.79
N GLU A 84 -1.62 -5.87 -16.60
CA GLU A 84 -2.92 -5.34 -16.13
C GLU A 84 -2.76 -4.14 -15.19
N GLY A 85 -2.30 -3.00 -15.70
CA GLY A 85 -2.02 -1.86 -14.84
C GLY A 85 -2.24 -0.50 -15.45
N SER A 86 -2.16 0.52 -14.60
CA SER A 86 -2.19 1.92 -14.99
C SER A 86 -1.07 2.71 -14.32
N ILE A 87 -0.36 3.48 -15.11
CA ILE A 87 0.70 4.39 -14.66
C ILE A 87 0.21 5.81 -14.93
N ASN A 88 -0.17 6.53 -13.88
CA ASN A 88 -0.71 7.88 -13.93
C ASN A 88 0.41 8.91 -13.77
N SER A 89 1.25 9.03 -14.78
CA SER A 89 2.40 9.94 -14.82
C SER A 89 2.02 11.29 -15.42
N CYS A 90 2.80 12.32 -15.13
CA CYS A 90 2.71 13.65 -15.73
C CYS A 90 4.10 14.26 -15.93
N ALA A 91 4.16 15.38 -16.65
CA ALA A 91 5.44 16.03 -16.98
C ALA A 91 6.15 16.62 -15.76
N GLU A 92 5.36 17.17 -14.84
CA GLU A 92 5.84 17.86 -13.64
C GLU A 92 6.42 16.88 -12.63
N ASP A 93 5.90 15.66 -12.60
CA ASP A 93 6.26 14.66 -11.60
C ASP A 93 6.15 13.24 -12.20
N PRO A 94 7.09 12.87 -13.07
CA PRO A 94 7.02 11.63 -13.83
C PRO A 94 7.22 10.39 -12.95
N VAL A 95 6.57 9.30 -13.35
CA VAL A 95 6.75 7.99 -12.72
C VAL A 95 8.01 7.32 -13.27
N PHE A 96 8.77 6.69 -12.39
CA PHE A 96 9.90 5.83 -12.75
C PHE A 96 9.65 4.38 -12.33
N ILE A 97 9.72 3.46 -13.30
CA ILE A 97 9.73 2.01 -13.08
C ILE A 97 11.10 1.49 -13.47
N GLY A 98 11.84 0.97 -12.50
CA GLY A 98 13.25 0.59 -12.68
C GLY A 98 13.47 -0.91 -12.90
N PRO A 99 14.74 -1.33 -12.88
CA PRO A 99 15.14 -2.67 -13.23
C PRO A 99 14.61 -3.75 -12.30
N GLY A 100 14.31 -4.89 -12.89
CA GLY A 100 13.90 -6.09 -12.16
C GLY A 100 12.46 -6.07 -11.65
N VAL A 101 11.71 -4.99 -11.83
CA VAL A 101 10.35 -4.84 -11.30
C VAL A 101 9.38 -5.83 -11.96
N ILE A 102 8.53 -6.44 -11.12
CA ILE A 102 7.40 -7.27 -11.52
C ILE A 102 6.16 -6.69 -10.87
N MET A 103 5.18 -6.27 -11.68
CA MET A 103 3.91 -5.74 -11.19
C MET A 103 2.73 -6.35 -11.95
N GLU A 104 1.71 -6.74 -11.18
CA GLU A 104 0.45 -7.24 -11.73
C GLU A 104 -0.73 -6.58 -11.02
N TYR A 105 -1.79 -6.24 -11.78
CA TYR A 105 -3.01 -5.60 -11.29
C TYR A 105 -2.75 -4.35 -10.44
N PHE A 106 -2.04 -3.39 -10.99
CA PHE A 106 -1.51 -2.26 -10.25
C PHE A 106 -2.00 -0.90 -10.78
N ILE A 107 -1.98 0.08 -9.88
CA ILE A 107 -2.05 1.50 -10.23
C ILE A 107 -0.87 2.22 -9.58
N VAL A 108 -0.13 3.01 -10.36
CA VAL A 108 0.98 3.84 -9.88
C VAL A 108 0.70 5.29 -10.23
N CYS A 109 0.71 6.18 -9.24
CA CYS A 109 0.47 7.61 -9.40
C CYS A 109 1.76 8.41 -9.56
N SER A 110 1.63 9.65 -10.01
CA SER A 110 2.73 10.57 -10.34
C SER A 110 3.79 10.71 -9.23
N GLY A 111 5.03 10.98 -9.60
CA GLY A 111 6.15 11.11 -8.70
C GLY A 111 6.63 9.84 -8.02
N SER A 112 6.01 8.71 -8.32
CA SER A 112 6.37 7.47 -7.66
C SER A 112 7.53 6.77 -8.37
N ILE A 113 8.34 6.09 -7.57
CA ILE A 113 9.48 5.29 -7.99
C ILE A 113 9.27 3.86 -7.53
N VAL A 114 9.22 2.92 -8.48
CA VAL A 114 9.19 1.48 -8.19
C VAL A 114 10.40 0.85 -8.88
N THR A 115 11.33 0.28 -8.13
CA THR A 115 12.62 -0.13 -8.70
C THR A 115 13.28 -1.27 -7.93
N GLU A 116 14.46 -1.69 -8.38
CA GLU A 116 15.34 -2.64 -7.70
C GLU A 116 14.64 -3.95 -7.33
N SER A 117 14.03 -4.60 -8.33
CA SER A 117 13.39 -5.91 -8.22
C SER A 117 12.22 -5.97 -7.20
N THR A 118 11.49 -4.89 -7.09
CA THR A 118 10.25 -4.82 -6.30
C THR A 118 9.16 -5.69 -6.93
N LEU A 119 8.41 -6.39 -6.09
CA LEU A 119 7.30 -7.28 -6.46
C LEU A 119 5.98 -6.70 -5.98
N ILE A 120 5.02 -6.50 -6.89
CA ILE A 120 3.73 -5.89 -6.60
C ILE A 120 2.61 -6.72 -7.20
N ASP A 121 1.62 -7.10 -6.40
CA ASP A 121 0.36 -7.69 -6.87
C ASP A 121 -0.85 -7.00 -6.23
N LYS A 122 -1.81 -6.60 -7.06
CA LYS A 122 -3.09 -5.98 -6.64
C LYS A 122 -2.90 -4.80 -5.67
N CYS A 123 -2.03 -3.85 -6.04
CA CYS A 123 -1.73 -2.69 -5.20
C CYS A 123 -2.08 -1.36 -5.87
N PHE A 124 -2.42 -0.40 -5.01
CA PHE A 124 -2.48 1.02 -5.35
C PHE A 124 -1.27 1.72 -4.77
N ILE A 125 -0.49 2.38 -5.61
CA ILE A 125 0.70 3.16 -5.23
C ILE A 125 0.39 4.62 -5.53
N GLY A 126 0.15 5.38 -4.47
CA GLY A 126 -0.19 6.80 -4.51
C GLY A 126 0.98 7.69 -4.92
N GLN A 127 0.76 8.99 -4.89
CA GLN A 127 1.74 9.98 -5.35
C GLN A 127 3.01 10.00 -4.49
N GLY A 128 4.17 10.15 -5.13
CA GLY A 128 5.45 10.34 -4.47
C GLY A 128 5.93 9.14 -3.64
N CYS A 129 5.40 7.95 -3.86
CA CYS A 129 5.82 6.75 -3.17
C CYS A 129 7.14 6.21 -3.72
N VAL A 130 7.95 5.62 -2.86
CA VAL A 130 9.18 4.91 -3.26
C VAL A 130 9.13 3.48 -2.76
N LEU A 131 9.07 2.50 -3.68
CA LEU A 131 9.14 1.08 -3.36
C LEU A 131 10.36 0.48 -4.06
N ALA A 132 11.33 0.00 -3.27
CA ALA A 132 12.61 -0.39 -3.79
C ALA A 132 13.29 -1.51 -2.97
N LYS A 133 14.45 -1.97 -3.44
CA LYS A 133 15.32 -2.91 -2.71
C LYS A 133 14.62 -4.23 -2.37
N HIS A 134 14.04 -4.86 -3.41
CA HIS A 134 13.32 -6.14 -3.27
C HIS A 134 12.10 -6.08 -2.33
N TYR A 135 11.48 -4.91 -2.17
CA TYR A 135 10.22 -4.81 -1.42
C TYR A 135 9.15 -5.66 -2.09
N SER A 136 8.35 -6.38 -1.31
CA SER A 136 7.19 -7.10 -1.84
C SER A 136 5.90 -6.57 -1.23
N ALA A 137 4.87 -6.41 -2.05
CA ALA A 137 3.57 -5.99 -1.57
C ALA A 137 2.45 -6.67 -2.35
N GLU A 138 1.44 -7.13 -1.61
CA GLU A 138 0.23 -7.69 -2.19
C GLU A 138 -1.03 -7.15 -1.52
N ASN A 139 -2.11 -7.01 -2.29
CA ASN A 139 -3.43 -6.59 -1.81
C ASN A 139 -3.38 -5.31 -0.96
N SER A 140 -2.52 -4.35 -1.30
CA SER A 140 -2.15 -3.24 -0.42
C SER A 140 -2.37 -1.88 -1.05
N LEU A 141 -2.67 -0.89 -0.20
CA LEU A 141 -2.82 0.50 -0.58
C LEU A 141 -1.69 1.33 0.04
N PHE A 142 -0.95 2.04 -0.80
CA PHE A 142 0.07 3.00 -0.38
C PHE A 142 -0.38 4.38 -0.82
N PHE A 143 -0.66 5.26 0.15
CA PHE A 143 -1.01 6.65 -0.15
C PHE A 143 0.22 7.54 -0.17
N ALA A 144 0.03 8.84 -0.34
CA ALA A 144 1.10 9.76 -0.69
C ALA A 144 2.37 9.64 0.18
N ASN A 145 3.52 9.68 -0.47
CA ASN A 145 4.85 9.71 0.16
C ASN A 145 5.18 8.50 1.06
N CYS A 146 4.61 7.34 0.75
CA CYS A 146 4.99 6.10 1.42
C CYS A 146 6.36 5.60 0.92
N GLY A 147 7.13 4.97 1.82
CA GLY A 147 8.41 4.36 1.50
C GLY A 147 8.47 2.89 1.91
N GLY A 148 8.77 2.00 0.97
CA GLY A 148 8.94 0.57 1.22
C GLY A 148 10.29 0.08 0.73
N TYR A 149 11.14 -0.40 1.66
CA TYR A 149 12.47 -0.92 1.34
C TYR A 149 12.73 -2.23 2.08
N HIS A 150 13.18 -3.26 1.37
CA HIS A 150 13.60 -4.55 1.92
C HIS A 150 12.57 -5.32 2.76
N GLY A 151 11.33 -4.91 2.78
CA GLY A 151 10.30 -5.48 3.63
C GLY A 151 9.20 -6.15 2.83
N GLU A 152 8.17 -6.53 3.56
CA GLU A 152 6.95 -7.12 3.00
C GLU A 152 5.71 -6.42 3.54
N ALA A 153 4.73 -6.25 2.66
CA ALA A 153 3.41 -5.75 3.01
C ALA A 153 2.33 -6.67 2.45
N CYS A 154 1.40 -7.10 3.29
CA CYS A 154 0.27 -7.91 2.88
C CYS A 154 -1.03 -7.31 3.42
N SER A 155 -1.95 -6.96 2.53
CA SER A 155 -3.28 -6.46 2.88
C SER A 155 -3.27 -5.24 3.80
N ILE A 156 -2.39 -4.27 3.55
CA ILE A 156 -2.27 -3.08 4.38
C ILE A 156 -2.96 -1.85 3.77
N PHE A 157 -3.32 -0.95 4.65
CA PHE A 157 -3.65 0.43 4.35
C PHE A 157 -2.49 1.30 4.86
N ALA A 158 -1.54 1.59 4.00
CA ALA A 158 -0.49 2.54 4.29
C ALA A 158 -0.98 3.95 3.98
N GLY A 159 -1.49 4.65 4.97
CA GLY A 159 -1.79 6.08 4.90
C GLY A 159 -0.52 6.90 4.65
N PRO A 160 -0.64 8.18 4.33
CA PRO A 160 0.49 9.02 3.94
C PRO A 160 1.68 8.92 4.90
N TYR A 161 2.89 8.93 4.32
CA TYR A 161 4.16 8.88 5.06
C TYR A 161 4.34 7.62 5.93
N THR A 162 3.76 6.51 5.54
CA THR A 162 4.09 5.20 6.13
C THR A 162 5.38 4.70 5.51
N VAL A 163 6.37 4.39 6.35
CA VAL A 163 7.72 4.09 5.86
C VAL A 163 8.32 2.86 6.56
N THR A 164 8.97 2.01 5.74
CA THR A 164 9.82 0.91 6.18
C THR A 164 11.18 1.04 5.50
N HIS A 165 12.27 1.12 6.26
CA HIS A 165 13.61 1.38 5.70
C HIS A 165 14.54 0.17 5.69
N HIS A 166 14.26 -0.86 6.47
CA HIS A 166 15.21 -1.92 6.77
C HIS A 166 14.65 -3.32 6.48
N LYS A 167 15.58 -4.28 6.35
CA LYS A 167 15.25 -5.69 6.15
C LYS A 167 14.41 -6.27 7.27
N SER A 168 13.67 -7.33 6.94
CA SER A 168 12.87 -8.13 7.88
C SER A 168 11.70 -7.37 8.53
N THR A 169 11.25 -6.27 7.94
CA THR A 169 10.04 -5.60 8.37
C THR A 169 8.84 -6.23 7.69
N LEU A 170 7.85 -6.65 8.47
CA LEU A 170 6.63 -7.26 7.99
C LEU A 170 5.42 -6.46 8.46
N LEU A 171 4.64 -5.92 7.52
CA LEU A 171 3.38 -5.23 7.77
C LEU A 171 2.24 -6.07 7.23
N ILE A 172 1.34 -6.55 8.08
CA ILE A 172 0.20 -7.37 7.68
C ILE A 172 -1.09 -6.80 8.25
N ALA A 173 -2.11 -6.68 7.41
CA ALA A 173 -3.50 -6.40 7.76
C ALA A 173 -3.68 -5.23 8.74
N GLY A 174 -2.91 -4.19 8.57
CA GLY A 174 -2.93 -2.99 9.43
C GLY A 174 -3.28 -1.72 8.68
N ILE A 175 -3.78 -0.75 9.44
CA ILE A 175 -3.91 0.65 9.03
C ILE A 175 -2.79 1.43 9.70
N PHE A 176 -2.02 2.13 8.88
CA PHE A 176 -0.87 2.92 9.29
C PHE A 176 -0.99 4.32 8.71
N SER A 177 -0.43 5.33 9.37
CA SER A 177 -0.33 6.68 8.81
C SER A 177 0.78 7.45 9.53
N PHE A 178 1.63 8.14 8.78
CA PHE A 178 2.82 8.83 9.33
C PHE A 178 3.63 7.92 10.26
N MET A 179 3.69 6.65 9.91
CA MET A 179 4.29 5.61 10.72
C MET A 179 5.69 5.27 10.21
N ASN A 180 6.63 5.08 11.12
CA ASN A 180 7.94 4.55 10.80
C ASN A 180 8.14 3.20 11.47
N ALA A 181 8.25 2.15 10.65
CA ALA A 181 8.51 0.80 11.12
C ALA A 181 10.01 0.58 11.35
N GLY A 182 10.37 0.18 12.55
CA GLY A 182 11.73 -0.20 12.89
C GLY A 182 12.18 -1.48 12.21
N SER A 183 13.48 -1.69 12.10
CA SER A 183 14.08 -2.90 11.52
C SER A 183 13.59 -4.15 12.23
N GLY A 184 13.23 -5.19 11.47
CA GLY A 184 12.74 -6.45 12.05
C GLY A 184 11.41 -6.38 12.77
N SER A 185 10.75 -5.22 12.75
CA SER A 185 9.44 -5.11 13.39
C SER A 185 8.37 -5.89 12.62
N ASN A 186 7.47 -6.52 13.36
CA ASN A 186 6.41 -7.35 12.83
C ASN A 186 5.08 -6.97 13.47
N GLN A 187 4.09 -6.72 12.65
CA GLN A 187 2.72 -6.52 13.06
C GLN A 187 1.88 -7.56 12.35
N SER A 188 1.40 -8.53 13.07
CA SER A 188 0.65 -9.64 12.48
C SER A 188 -0.26 -10.31 13.50
N ASN A 189 -1.01 -11.27 13.03
CA ASN A 189 -1.80 -12.15 13.87
C ASN A 189 -1.45 -13.61 13.57
N HIS A 190 -0.88 -14.29 14.53
CA HIS A 190 -0.62 -15.71 14.45
C HIS A 190 -1.69 -16.57 15.17
N MET A 191 -2.81 -15.95 15.53
CA MET A 191 -3.93 -16.63 16.20
C MET A 191 -4.86 -17.34 15.19
N TYR A 192 -4.29 -17.99 14.19
CA TYR A 192 -5.04 -18.69 13.14
C TYR A 192 -6.05 -19.72 13.66
N LYS A 193 -5.83 -20.26 14.85
CA LYS A 193 -6.76 -21.19 15.51
C LYS A 193 -8.08 -20.55 15.94
N LEU A 194 -8.10 -19.24 16.09
CA LEU A 194 -9.29 -18.47 16.44
C LEU A 194 -9.94 -17.85 15.19
N GLY A 195 -9.45 -18.21 14.00
CA GLY A 195 -9.86 -17.58 12.78
C GLY A 195 -9.11 -16.26 12.51
N PRO A 196 -9.30 -15.72 11.32
CA PRO A 196 -8.51 -14.60 10.83
C PRO A 196 -8.98 -13.27 11.42
N ILE A 197 -8.55 -12.94 12.60
CA ILE A 197 -8.75 -11.62 13.20
C ILE A 197 -7.53 -10.78 12.92
N HIS A 198 -7.43 -10.30 11.71
CA HIS A 198 -6.29 -9.50 11.24
C HIS A 198 -6.71 -8.05 11.10
N GLN A 199 -6.66 -7.29 12.16
CA GLN A 199 -6.97 -5.87 12.10
C GLN A 199 -6.17 -5.11 13.12
N GLY A 200 -5.10 -4.49 12.68
CA GLY A 200 -4.36 -3.54 13.48
C GLY A 200 -4.63 -2.11 13.04
N ILE A 201 -4.69 -1.21 13.98
CA ILE A 201 -4.71 0.23 13.74
C ILE A 201 -3.56 0.84 14.50
N MET A 202 -2.60 1.39 13.78
CA MET A 202 -1.57 2.25 14.35
C MET A 202 -1.88 3.67 13.93
N GLU A 203 -2.36 4.45 14.88
CA GLU A 203 -2.77 5.82 14.61
C GLU A 203 -1.57 6.70 14.27
N ARG A 204 -1.87 7.87 13.71
CA ARG A 204 -0.91 8.79 13.11
C ARG A 204 0.32 9.04 14.00
N GLY A 205 1.49 8.97 13.39
CA GLY A 205 2.76 9.31 14.03
C GLY A 205 3.34 8.23 14.94
N SER A 206 2.71 7.05 15.00
CA SER A 206 3.25 5.93 15.77
C SER A 206 4.55 5.42 15.13
N LYS A 207 5.43 4.89 15.98
CA LYS A 207 6.72 4.36 15.56
C LYS A 207 7.04 3.07 16.31
N THR A 208 7.60 2.08 15.61
CA THR A 208 8.16 0.91 16.26
C THR A 208 9.69 1.01 16.35
N THR A 209 10.28 0.51 17.41
CA THR A 209 11.72 0.28 17.50
C THR A 209 12.10 -1.01 16.76
N SER A 210 13.39 -1.28 16.63
CA SER A 210 13.86 -2.53 16.04
C SER A 210 13.34 -3.74 16.81
N ASP A 211 13.02 -4.82 16.08
CA ASP A 211 12.52 -6.10 16.59
C ASP A 211 11.22 -6.02 17.41
N SER A 212 10.50 -4.92 17.30
CA SER A 212 9.20 -4.77 17.95
C SER A 212 8.17 -5.71 17.32
N TYR A 213 7.31 -6.26 18.15
CA TYR A 213 6.20 -7.10 17.71
C TYR A 213 4.87 -6.61 18.30
N VAL A 214 3.85 -6.48 17.48
CA VAL A 214 2.49 -6.14 17.93
C VAL A 214 1.51 -7.20 17.44
N LEU A 215 0.86 -7.89 18.36
CA LEU A 215 -0.16 -8.89 18.03
C LEU A 215 -1.48 -8.20 17.68
N TRP A 216 -2.00 -8.50 16.49
CA TRP A 216 -3.33 -8.08 16.07
C TRP A 216 -4.45 -8.98 16.64
N PRO A 217 -5.66 -8.44 16.88
CA PRO A 217 -6.02 -7.04 16.75
C PRO A 217 -5.42 -6.16 17.85
N ALA A 218 -4.97 -4.98 17.48
CA ALA A 218 -4.55 -3.95 18.42
C ALA A 218 -4.93 -2.56 17.88
N ARG A 219 -5.14 -1.62 18.80
CA ARG A 219 -5.31 -0.22 18.45
C ARG A 219 -4.33 0.63 19.24
N ILE A 220 -3.37 1.20 18.51
CA ILE A 220 -2.29 1.98 19.09
C ILE A 220 -2.60 3.46 18.88
N GLY A 221 -2.61 4.21 19.98
CA GLY A 221 -2.89 5.63 19.98
C GLY A 221 -1.86 6.46 19.22
N PRO A 222 -2.19 7.72 18.85
CA PRO A 222 -1.34 8.55 18.02
C PRO A 222 -0.04 8.90 18.74
N TYR A 223 1.03 9.03 17.93
CA TYR A 223 2.39 9.40 18.39
C TYR A 223 2.95 8.47 19.48
N THR A 224 2.55 7.20 19.48
CA THR A 224 3.07 6.19 20.41
C THR A 224 4.36 5.59 19.89
N LEU A 225 5.39 5.52 20.74
CA LEU A 225 6.60 4.73 20.48
C LEU A 225 6.43 3.34 21.08
N ILE A 226 6.56 2.31 20.24
CA ILE A 226 6.41 0.91 20.62
C ILE A 226 7.79 0.27 20.70
N MET A 227 8.11 -0.31 21.86
CA MET A 227 9.36 -0.99 22.12
C MET A 227 9.09 -2.41 22.62
N GLY A 228 9.84 -3.39 22.11
CA GLY A 228 9.72 -4.77 22.54
C GLY A 228 8.58 -5.55 21.89
N ARG A 229 8.18 -6.63 22.51
CA ARG A 229 7.23 -7.61 21.96
C ARG A 229 5.95 -7.68 22.75
N HIS A 230 4.86 -7.29 22.11
CA HIS A 230 3.51 -7.27 22.69
C HIS A 230 2.68 -8.42 22.14
N VAL A 231 2.55 -9.48 22.92
CA VAL A 231 1.86 -10.74 22.55
C VAL A 231 0.42 -10.82 23.09
N LYS A 232 -0.10 -9.69 23.52
CA LYS A 232 -1.52 -9.54 23.91
C LYS A 232 -2.18 -8.48 23.03
N ASN A 233 -3.46 -8.62 22.78
CA ASN A 233 -4.22 -7.59 22.09
C ASN A 233 -4.27 -6.33 22.97
N MET A 234 -3.94 -5.19 22.37
CA MET A 234 -3.81 -3.94 23.10
C MET A 234 -4.71 -2.85 22.48
N ASP A 235 -5.33 -2.06 23.36
CA ASP A 235 -5.99 -0.82 22.97
C ASP A 235 -5.43 0.33 23.82
N THR A 236 -4.61 1.16 23.18
CA THR A 236 -4.03 2.37 23.76
C THR A 236 -4.53 3.64 23.07
N SER A 237 -5.65 3.55 22.36
CA SER A 237 -6.19 4.66 21.55
C SER A 237 -6.48 5.94 22.35
N SER A 238 -6.74 5.81 23.66
CA SER A 238 -6.94 6.95 24.57
C SER A 238 -5.65 7.54 25.16
N LEU A 239 -4.49 6.99 24.79
CA LEU A 239 -3.18 7.37 25.35
C LEU A 239 -2.25 7.94 24.26
N PRO A 240 -2.48 9.16 23.78
CA PRO A 240 -1.59 9.79 22.79
C PRO A 240 -0.22 10.11 23.43
N PHE A 241 0.82 10.21 22.57
CA PHE A 241 2.20 10.55 22.99
C PHE A 241 2.77 9.61 24.06
N SER A 242 2.50 8.33 23.93
CA SER A 242 2.85 7.31 24.94
C SER A 242 4.05 6.47 24.52
N TYR A 243 4.62 5.81 25.50
CA TYR A 243 5.54 4.69 25.32
C TYR A 243 4.80 3.38 25.64
N LEU A 244 4.88 2.44 24.74
CA LEU A 244 4.42 1.07 24.94
C LEU A 244 5.66 0.18 25.08
N ILE A 245 5.90 -0.28 26.32
CA ILE A 245 7.12 -1.01 26.70
C ILE A 245 6.78 -2.43 27.16
#